data_3a21255a81ecc550217a241522e45cb4
#
_entry.id   3a21255a81ecc550217a241522e45cb4
#
_cell.length_a   1.000
_cell.length_b   1.000
_cell.length_c   1.000
_cell.angle_alpha   90.00
_cell.angle_beta   90.00
_cell.angle_gamma   90.00
#
_symmetry.space_group_name_H-M   'P 1'
#
loop_
_entity.id
_entity.type
_entity.pdbx_description
1 polymer ?
#
loop_
_entity_poly.entity_id
_entity_poly.type
_entity_poly.pdbx_seq_one_letter_code
_entity_poly.pdbx_strand_id
1 'polypeptide(L)'
;MSTRLWEAQFVFSMADDADPDCAMAYWGQAMTQIHPLWQDNLNAEEYARGLELTKKAQSIADTTQREKQYFKAAEVFYAGGLSQTMKEGYVNMSRIWDETSTSMPNDMDAKAFNALFKIAIAKSEDDREVAGQLALDILQEMSNHPGGHHYVIHAFDTANLAGK
;
A
#
# COMPACT_ATOMS: atom_id res chain seq x y z
N MET A 1 7.91 4.24 -16.09
CA MET A 1 7.76 4.71 -14.69
C MET A 1 6.90 5.97 -14.68
N SER A 2 5.83 6.05 -13.91
CA SER A 2 5.01 7.27 -13.83
C SER A 2 5.80 8.39 -13.17
N THR A 3 5.73 9.60 -13.72
CA THR A 3 6.39 10.80 -13.20
C THR A 3 6.09 11.05 -11.72
N ARG A 4 4.86 10.78 -11.27
CA ARG A 4 4.42 10.97 -9.87
C ARG A 4 5.06 10.01 -8.87
N LEU A 5 5.35 8.78 -9.29
CA LEU A 5 6.02 7.80 -8.41
C LEU A 5 7.50 8.14 -8.20
N TRP A 6 8.14 8.66 -9.26
CA TRP A 6 9.51 9.16 -9.15
C TRP A 6 9.58 10.39 -8.23
N GLU A 7 8.61 11.30 -8.31
CA GLU A 7 8.50 12.45 -7.40
C GLU A 7 8.31 12.00 -5.94
N ALA A 8 7.43 11.02 -5.69
CA ALA A 8 7.22 10.49 -4.34
C ALA A 8 8.49 9.82 -3.79
N GLN A 9 9.18 9.00 -4.58
CA GLN A 9 10.44 8.39 -4.19
C GLN A 9 11.50 9.45 -3.84
N PHE A 10 11.60 10.51 -4.65
CA PHE A 10 12.52 11.61 -4.42
C PHE A 10 12.21 12.36 -3.11
N VAL A 11 10.93 12.64 -2.82
CA VAL A 11 10.54 13.29 -1.56
C VAL A 11 10.88 12.43 -0.35
N PHE A 12 10.63 11.13 -0.41
CA PHE A 12 11.01 10.22 0.68
C PHE A 12 12.54 10.10 0.85
N SER A 13 13.32 10.14 -0.25
CA SER A 13 14.78 10.15 -0.12
C SER A 13 15.32 11.47 0.45
N MET A 14 14.67 12.59 0.19
CA MET A 14 15.01 13.86 0.86
C MET A 14 14.67 13.82 2.36
N ALA A 15 13.63 13.08 2.74
CA ALA A 15 13.24 12.98 4.14
C ALA A 15 14.24 12.13 4.94
N ASP A 16 14.76 11.02 4.41
CA ASP A 16 15.78 10.21 5.10
C ASP A 16 17.17 10.88 5.08
N ASP A 17 17.49 11.68 4.06
CA ASP A 17 18.69 12.54 4.04
C ASP A 17 18.64 13.62 5.14
N ALA A 18 17.46 14.19 5.40
CA ALA A 18 17.25 15.22 6.41
C ALA A 18 17.17 14.64 7.83
N ASP A 19 16.56 13.47 7.98
CA ASP A 19 16.41 12.74 9.24
C ASP A 19 16.61 11.24 9.02
N PRO A 20 17.83 10.72 9.21
CA PRO A 20 18.14 9.30 9.04
C PRO A 20 17.41 8.36 10.02
N ASP A 21 16.77 8.90 11.05
CA ASP A 21 15.95 8.15 12.01
C ASP A 21 14.44 8.23 11.68
N CYS A 22 14.06 8.86 10.57
CA CYS A 22 12.69 8.85 10.06
C CYS A 22 12.34 7.50 9.42
N ALA A 23 11.83 6.55 10.21
CA ALA A 23 11.48 5.21 9.75
C ALA A 23 10.48 5.20 8.57
N MET A 24 9.51 6.13 8.59
CA MET A 24 8.50 6.25 7.53
C MET A 24 9.06 6.73 6.19
N ALA A 25 10.21 7.41 6.17
CA ALA A 25 10.88 7.77 4.92
C ALA A 25 11.38 6.53 4.16
N TYR A 26 11.99 5.59 4.85
CA TYR A 26 12.43 4.31 4.25
C TYR A 26 11.26 3.43 3.83
N TRP A 27 10.22 3.35 4.66
CA TRP A 27 8.98 2.65 4.29
C TRP A 27 8.33 3.27 3.05
N GLY A 28 8.25 4.59 2.98
CA GLY A 28 7.70 5.32 1.83
C GLY A 28 8.46 5.02 0.54
N GLN A 29 9.79 5.04 0.58
CA GLN A 29 10.62 4.65 -0.57
C GLN A 29 10.34 3.19 -1.00
N ALA A 30 10.22 2.26 -0.06
CA ALA A 30 9.85 0.88 -0.39
C ALA A 30 8.47 0.81 -1.06
N MET A 31 7.47 1.50 -0.52
CA MET A 31 6.10 1.49 -1.06
C MET A 31 5.98 2.12 -2.46
N THR A 32 6.86 3.07 -2.83
CA THR A 32 6.83 3.67 -4.18
C THR A 32 7.21 2.71 -5.30
N GLN A 33 7.75 1.55 -5.00
CA GLN A 33 8.08 0.51 -5.98
C GLN A 33 6.94 -0.50 -6.18
N ILE A 34 5.89 -0.45 -5.34
CA ILE A 34 4.76 -1.38 -5.38
C ILE A 34 3.60 -0.70 -6.11
N HIS A 35 3.23 -1.21 -7.28
CA HIS A 35 2.19 -0.64 -8.15
C HIS A 35 0.99 -1.60 -8.29
N PRO A 36 0.10 -1.72 -7.28
CA PRO A 36 -0.88 -2.80 -7.21
C PRO A 36 -1.94 -2.77 -8.32
N LEU A 37 -2.16 -1.61 -8.92
CA LEU A 37 -3.16 -1.41 -9.98
C LEU A 37 -2.56 -1.47 -11.40
N TRP A 38 -1.25 -1.70 -11.52
CA TRP A 38 -0.55 -1.75 -12.80
C TRP A 38 0.06 -3.14 -13.03
N GLN A 39 0.26 -3.50 -14.30
CA GLN A 39 0.77 -4.81 -14.70
C GLN A 39 2.30 -4.75 -14.89
N ASP A 40 3.02 -4.28 -13.91
CA ASP A 40 4.46 -4.32 -13.88
C ASP A 40 4.96 -5.35 -12.86
N ASN A 41 6.18 -5.84 -13.07
CA ASN A 41 6.81 -6.80 -12.18
C ASN A 41 8.14 -6.24 -11.72
N LEU A 42 8.45 -6.42 -10.45
CA LEU A 42 9.76 -6.09 -9.90
C LEU A 42 10.80 -7.13 -10.33
N ASN A 43 11.99 -6.66 -10.62
CA ASN A 43 13.16 -7.52 -10.82
C ASN A 43 13.84 -7.85 -9.46
N ALA A 44 14.88 -8.69 -9.50
CA ALA A 44 15.57 -9.15 -8.28
C ALA A 44 16.22 -7.99 -7.49
N GLU A 45 16.74 -6.99 -8.17
CA GLU A 45 17.38 -5.82 -7.54
C GLU A 45 16.34 -4.94 -6.84
N GLU A 46 15.18 -4.72 -7.47
CA GLU A 46 14.06 -3.98 -6.88
C GLU A 46 13.49 -4.68 -5.65
N TYR A 47 13.33 -6.01 -5.68
CA TYR A 47 12.95 -6.78 -4.49
C TYR A 47 13.98 -6.65 -3.37
N ALA A 48 15.27 -6.79 -3.69
CA ALA A 48 16.35 -6.67 -2.71
C ALA A 48 16.39 -5.27 -2.09
N ARG A 49 16.25 -4.22 -2.91
CA ARG A 49 16.22 -2.83 -2.45
C ARG A 49 15.01 -2.55 -1.56
N GLY A 50 13.81 -2.99 -1.96
CA GLY A 50 12.60 -2.81 -1.16
C GLY A 50 12.70 -3.52 0.20
N LEU A 51 13.27 -4.73 0.24
CA LEU A 51 13.52 -5.46 1.48
C LEU A 51 14.55 -4.77 2.38
N GLU A 52 15.63 -4.24 1.79
CA GLU A 52 16.64 -3.46 2.51
C GLU A 52 16.03 -2.23 3.20
N LEU A 53 15.26 -1.43 2.44
CA LEU A 53 14.56 -0.25 2.94
C LEU A 53 13.58 -0.60 4.07
N THR A 54 12.81 -1.69 3.89
CA THR A 54 11.88 -2.17 4.91
C THR A 54 12.60 -2.58 6.20
N LYS A 55 13.71 -3.31 6.10
CA LYS A 55 14.54 -3.70 7.25
C LYS A 55 15.18 -2.48 7.92
N LYS A 56 15.60 -1.49 7.15
CA LYS A 56 16.12 -0.23 7.69
C LYS A 56 15.04 0.49 8.50
N ALA A 57 13.81 0.62 7.99
CA ALA A 57 12.68 1.17 8.73
C ALA A 57 12.43 0.43 10.05
N GLN A 58 12.43 -0.92 10.02
CA GLN A 58 12.23 -1.77 11.21
C GLN A 58 13.35 -1.67 12.24
N SER A 59 14.57 -1.30 11.83
CA SER A 59 15.72 -1.19 12.74
C SER A 59 15.76 0.11 13.54
N ILE A 60 14.92 1.09 13.19
CA ILE A 60 14.86 2.38 13.87
C ILE A 60 14.09 2.21 15.18
N ALA A 61 14.69 2.71 16.28
CA ALA A 61 14.07 2.72 17.60
C ALA A 61 12.87 3.71 17.63
N ASP A 62 12.08 3.61 18.67
CA ASP A 62 10.97 4.55 18.97
C ASP A 62 9.86 4.61 17.91
N THR A 63 9.69 3.55 17.11
CA THR A 63 8.59 3.43 16.17
C THR A 63 7.29 3.03 16.86
N THR A 64 6.18 3.64 16.41
CA THR A 64 4.84 3.38 16.93
C THR A 64 4.32 2.00 16.51
N GLN A 65 3.28 1.50 17.18
CA GLN A 65 2.60 0.26 16.76
C GLN A 65 2.00 0.39 15.35
N ARG A 66 1.53 1.58 14.97
CA ARG A 66 1.04 1.89 13.62
C ARG A 66 2.14 1.67 12.59
N GLU A 67 3.29 2.27 12.77
CA GLU A 67 4.43 2.15 11.86
C GLU A 67 4.91 0.71 11.73
N LYS A 68 4.97 -0.04 12.82
CA LYS A 68 5.33 -1.47 12.81
C LYS A 68 4.40 -2.31 11.93
N GLN A 69 3.09 -2.01 11.92
CA GLN A 69 2.16 -2.70 11.01
C GLN A 69 2.39 -2.32 9.54
N TYR A 70 2.70 -1.07 9.27
CA TYR A 70 3.03 -0.58 7.93
C TYR A 70 4.31 -1.25 7.39
N PHE A 71 5.34 -1.38 8.22
CA PHE A 71 6.57 -2.10 7.85
C PHE A 71 6.31 -3.58 7.62
N LYS A 72 5.48 -4.21 8.45
CA LYS A 72 5.09 -5.62 8.29
C LYS A 72 4.38 -5.86 6.95
N ALA A 73 3.52 -4.94 6.52
CA ALA A 73 2.85 -5.05 5.22
C ALA A 73 3.86 -5.01 4.05
N ALA A 74 4.85 -4.12 4.09
CA ALA A 74 5.92 -4.09 3.09
C ALA A 74 6.82 -5.34 3.17
N GLU A 75 7.17 -5.79 4.37
CA GLU A 75 8.02 -6.95 4.59
C GLU A 75 7.45 -8.23 3.97
N VAL A 76 6.16 -8.53 4.21
CA VAL A 76 5.54 -9.76 3.66
C VAL A 76 5.49 -9.79 2.14
N PHE A 77 5.53 -8.63 1.49
CA PHE A 77 5.65 -8.51 0.05
C PHE A 77 7.09 -8.77 -0.41
N TYR A 78 8.06 -8.04 0.14
CA TYR A 78 9.44 -8.09 -0.32
C TYR A 78 10.17 -9.38 0.07
N ALA A 79 9.84 -9.98 1.22
CA ALA A 79 10.46 -11.21 1.69
C ALA A 79 10.23 -12.42 0.77
N GLY A 80 9.14 -12.42 0.01
CA GLY A 80 8.87 -13.45 -1.00
C GLY A 80 9.80 -13.38 -2.21
N GLY A 81 10.30 -12.20 -2.56
CA GLY A 81 11.19 -11.97 -3.69
C GLY A 81 10.64 -12.60 -4.98
N LEU A 82 11.52 -13.12 -5.82
CA LEU A 82 11.16 -13.81 -7.06
C LEU A 82 10.56 -15.22 -6.86
N SER A 83 10.47 -15.73 -5.63
CA SER A 83 9.86 -17.03 -5.34
C SER A 83 8.33 -16.97 -5.26
N GLN A 84 7.75 -15.79 -5.29
CA GLN A 84 6.31 -15.56 -5.35
C GLN A 84 5.94 -14.69 -6.57
N THR A 85 4.72 -14.82 -7.04
CA THR A 85 4.16 -13.89 -8.02
C THR A 85 3.80 -12.54 -7.35
N MET A 86 3.74 -11.45 -8.14
CA MET A 86 3.25 -10.16 -7.64
C MET A 86 1.89 -10.28 -6.95
N LYS A 87 0.98 -11.08 -7.55
CA LYS A 87 -0.36 -11.29 -6.99
C LYS A 87 -0.35 -11.99 -5.63
N GLU A 88 0.52 -12.98 -5.42
CA GLU A 88 0.71 -13.62 -4.11
C GLU A 88 1.25 -12.61 -3.09
N GLY A 89 2.18 -11.76 -3.50
CA GLY A 89 2.66 -10.64 -2.68
C GLY A 89 1.54 -9.70 -2.27
N TYR A 90 0.65 -9.33 -3.20
CA TYR A 90 -0.51 -8.48 -2.90
C TYR A 90 -1.53 -9.16 -1.98
N VAL A 91 -1.75 -10.48 -2.12
CA VAL A 91 -2.59 -11.25 -1.17
C VAL A 91 -2.01 -11.20 0.24
N ASN A 92 -0.69 -11.36 0.38
CA ASN A 92 -0.02 -11.26 1.68
C ASN A 92 -0.16 -9.86 2.29
N MET A 93 0.03 -8.81 1.50
CA MET A 93 -0.17 -7.43 1.94
C MET A 93 -1.63 -7.15 2.32
N SER A 94 -2.59 -7.58 1.49
CA SER A 94 -4.02 -7.40 1.75
C SER A 94 -4.44 -7.95 3.11
N ARG A 95 -3.90 -9.11 3.50
CA ARG A 95 -4.16 -9.69 4.82
C ARG A 95 -3.63 -8.81 5.95
N ILE A 96 -2.43 -8.26 5.82
CA ILE A 96 -1.86 -7.37 6.86
C ILE A 96 -2.66 -6.06 6.94
N TRP A 97 -3.07 -5.49 5.79
CA TRP A 97 -3.88 -4.27 5.79
C TRP A 97 -5.29 -4.48 6.35
N ASP A 98 -5.88 -5.67 6.14
CA ASP A 98 -7.17 -6.04 6.74
C ASP A 98 -7.07 -6.15 8.28
N GLU A 99 -6.03 -6.85 8.77
CA GLU A 99 -5.71 -6.93 10.20
C GLU A 99 -5.45 -5.53 10.81
N THR A 100 -4.69 -4.68 10.10
CA THR A 100 -4.33 -3.34 10.55
C THR A 100 -5.54 -2.42 10.63
N SER A 101 -6.36 -2.35 9.57
CA SER A 101 -7.56 -1.53 9.54
C SER A 101 -8.61 -1.96 10.59
N THR A 102 -8.66 -3.26 10.90
CA THR A 102 -9.53 -3.80 11.95
C THR A 102 -9.03 -3.42 13.35
N SER A 103 -7.72 -3.55 13.60
CA SER A 103 -7.12 -3.25 14.92
C SER A 103 -6.95 -1.75 15.18
N MET A 104 -6.93 -0.94 14.13
CA MET A 104 -6.77 0.52 14.18
C MET A 104 -7.90 1.21 13.37
N PRO A 105 -9.16 1.17 13.86
CA PRO A 105 -10.33 1.60 13.08
C PRO A 105 -10.35 3.10 12.75
N ASN A 106 -9.55 3.91 13.42
CA ASN A 106 -9.42 5.36 13.18
C ASN A 106 -8.27 5.70 12.22
N ASP A 107 -7.51 4.71 11.73
CA ASP A 107 -6.44 4.91 10.76
C ASP A 107 -7.01 4.87 9.33
N MET A 108 -7.33 6.04 8.78
CA MET A 108 -7.92 6.16 7.43
C MET A 108 -6.95 5.73 6.34
N ASP A 109 -5.64 5.94 6.52
CA ASP A 109 -4.64 5.47 5.55
C ASP A 109 -4.57 3.94 5.54
N ALA A 110 -4.63 3.27 6.70
CA ALA A 110 -4.67 1.81 6.76
C ALA A 110 -5.93 1.24 6.08
N LYS A 111 -7.09 1.88 6.28
CA LYS A 111 -8.34 1.54 5.57
C LYS A 111 -8.17 1.73 4.05
N ALA A 112 -7.51 2.81 3.62
CA ALA A 112 -7.27 3.09 2.21
C ALA A 112 -6.33 2.05 1.58
N PHE A 113 -5.25 1.66 2.25
CA PHE A 113 -4.40 0.56 1.79
C PHE A 113 -5.17 -0.77 1.75
N ASN A 114 -6.04 -1.04 2.73
CA ASN A 114 -6.90 -2.23 2.68
C ASN A 114 -7.78 -2.24 1.42
N ALA A 115 -8.48 -1.14 1.11
CA ALA A 115 -9.26 -1.00 -0.10
C ALA A 115 -8.41 -1.20 -1.36
N LEU A 116 -7.23 -0.54 -1.46
CA LEU A 116 -6.30 -0.66 -2.59
C LEU A 116 -5.91 -2.11 -2.86
N PHE A 117 -5.44 -2.83 -1.84
CA PHE A 117 -4.97 -4.20 -2.04
C PHE A 117 -6.11 -5.18 -2.26
N LYS A 118 -7.33 -4.93 -1.74
CA LYS A 118 -8.53 -5.70 -2.12
C LYS A 118 -8.89 -5.49 -3.59
N ILE A 119 -8.80 -4.28 -4.14
CA ILE A 119 -8.97 -4.03 -5.57
C ILE A 119 -7.93 -4.82 -6.40
N ALA A 120 -6.66 -4.75 -6.00
CA ALA A 120 -5.56 -5.39 -6.72
C ALA A 120 -5.69 -6.92 -6.80
N ILE A 121 -6.28 -7.55 -5.80
CA ILE A 121 -6.46 -9.02 -5.76
C ILE A 121 -7.85 -9.47 -6.21
N ALA A 122 -8.78 -8.56 -6.49
CA ALA A 122 -10.16 -8.85 -6.88
C ALA A 122 -10.21 -9.81 -8.08
N LYS A 123 -11.14 -10.78 -8.01
CA LYS A 123 -11.37 -11.79 -9.05
C LYS A 123 -12.77 -11.68 -9.66
N SER A 124 -13.65 -10.91 -9.03
CA SER A 124 -15.04 -10.73 -9.42
C SER A 124 -15.46 -9.26 -9.22
N GLU A 125 -16.63 -8.92 -9.75
CA GLU A 125 -17.25 -7.62 -9.49
C GLU A 125 -17.69 -7.49 -8.02
N ASP A 126 -18.13 -8.57 -7.39
CA ASP A 126 -18.47 -8.58 -5.97
C ASP A 126 -17.24 -8.24 -5.09
N ASP A 127 -16.07 -8.78 -5.43
CA ASP A 127 -14.81 -8.41 -4.72
C ASP A 127 -14.49 -6.92 -4.88
N ARG A 128 -14.69 -6.37 -6.09
CA ARG A 128 -14.51 -4.94 -6.37
C ARG A 128 -15.51 -4.08 -5.61
N GLU A 129 -16.77 -4.51 -5.54
CA GLU A 129 -17.82 -3.80 -4.82
C GLU A 129 -17.52 -3.73 -3.32
N VAL A 130 -17.06 -4.83 -2.71
CA VAL A 130 -16.58 -4.85 -1.32
C VAL A 130 -15.44 -3.86 -1.11
N ALA A 131 -14.44 -3.85 -1.99
CA ALA A 131 -13.31 -2.92 -1.90
C ALA A 131 -13.75 -1.45 -2.11
N GLY A 132 -14.67 -1.22 -3.03
CA GLY A 132 -15.26 0.10 -3.30
C GLY A 132 -16.06 0.64 -2.10
N GLN A 133 -16.80 -0.23 -1.42
CA GLN A 133 -17.53 0.15 -0.21
C GLN A 133 -16.57 0.59 0.91
N LEU A 134 -15.44 -0.11 1.11
CA LEU A 134 -14.41 0.34 2.06
C LEU A 134 -13.88 1.75 1.73
N ALA A 135 -13.68 2.04 0.44
CA ALA A 135 -13.24 3.36 0.01
C ALA A 135 -14.34 4.44 0.21
N LEU A 136 -15.62 4.12 0.01
CA LEU A 136 -16.74 5.00 0.30
C LEU A 136 -16.88 5.27 1.80
N ASP A 137 -16.69 4.26 2.65
CA ASP A 137 -16.74 4.41 4.11
C ASP A 137 -15.67 5.38 4.62
N ILE A 138 -14.46 5.35 4.02
CA ILE A 138 -13.41 6.34 4.31
C ILE A 138 -13.90 7.76 4.01
N LEU A 139 -14.57 7.97 2.87
CA LEU A 139 -15.05 9.28 2.46
C LEU A 139 -16.22 9.78 3.33
N GLN A 140 -16.97 8.90 3.99
CA GLN A 140 -17.97 9.29 4.97
C GLN A 140 -17.32 9.87 6.24
N GLU A 141 -16.17 9.30 6.66
CA GLU A 141 -15.44 9.75 7.85
C GLU A 141 -14.50 10.93 7.52
N MET A 142 -13.86 10.91 6.33
CA MET A 142 -12.90 11.91 5.86
C MET A 142 -13.15 12.23 4.38
N SER A 143 -14.06 13.15 4.12
CA SER A 143 -14.58 13.47 2.77
C SER A 143 -13.52 13.96 1.77
N ASN A 144 -12.35 14.40 2.23
CA ASN A 144 -11.23 14.86 1.40
C ASN A 144 -10.06 13.86 1.33
N HIS A 145 -10.25 12.61 1.76
CA HIS A 145 -9.19 11.61 1.73
C HIS A 145 -8.82 11.24 0.28
N PRO A 146 -7.57 11.51 -0.18
CA PRO A 146 -7.21 11.34 -1.59
C PRO A 146 -7.29 9.87 -2.04
N GLY A 147 -6.85 8.94 -1.19
CA GLY A 147 -6.95 7.50 -1.45
C GLY A 147 -8.39 7.02 -1.55
N GLY A 148 -9.30 7.54 -0.70
CA GLY A 148 -10.73 7.22 -0.76
C GLY A 148 -11.31 7.52 -2.14
N HIS A 149 -11.14 8.74 -2.64
CA HIS A 149 -11.63 9.12 -3.98
C HIS A 149 -10.99 8.29 -5.10
N HIS A 150 -9.69 8.09 -5.04
CA HIS A 150 -8.95 7.36 -6.06
C HIS A 150 -9.40 5.90 -6.15
N TYR A 151 -9.59 5.24 -5.01
CA TYR A 151 -9.94 3.82 -4.96
C TYR A 151 -11.41 3.55 -5.25
N VAL A 152 -12.32 4.48 -4.96
CA VAL A 152 -13.70 4.42 -5.46
C VAL A 152 -13.71 4.34 -6.99
N ILE A 153 -12.95 5.22 -7.66
CA ILE A 153 -12.86 5.19 -9.14
C ILE A 153 -12.37 3.82 -9.60
N HIS A 154 -11.26 3.31 -9.08
CA HIS A 154 -10.71 2.04 -9.53
C HIS A 154 -11.58 0.82 -9.17
N ALA A 155 -12.31 0.85 -8.07
CA ALA A 155 -13.20 -0.24 -7.69
C ALA A 155 -14.38 -0.35 -8.65
N PHE A 156 -15.00 0.79 -9.01
CA PHE A 156 -16.22 0.84 -9.81
C PHE A 156 -15.98 1.07 -11.32
N ASP A 157 -14.75 1.18 -11.78
CA ASP A 157 -14.39 1.33 -13.21
C ASP A 157 -14.53 0.01 -13.98
N THR A 158 -15.76 -0.50 -14.04
CA THR A 158 -16.17 -1.63 -14.88
C THR A 158 -17.53 -1.33 -15.51
N ALA A 159 -17.84 -1.99 -16.64
CA ALA A 159 -19.05 -1.73 -17.39
C ALA A 159 -20.34 -1.90 -16.55
N ASN A 160 -20.35 -2.82 -15.58
CA ASN A 160 -21.52 -3.11 -14.77
C ASN A 160 -21.58 -2.29 -13.46
N LEU A 161 -20.44 -1.74 -13.01
CA LEU A 161 -20.34 -1.01 -11.74
C LEU A 161 -20.26 0.51 -11.91
N ALA A 162 -19.96 1.02 -13.11
CA ALA A 162 -19.73 2.45 -13.38
C ALA A 162 -20.95 3.37 -13.10
N GLY A 163 -22.11 2.81 -12.80
CA GLY A 163 -23.31 3.56 -12.42
C GLY A 163 -23.62 3.59 -10.92
N LYS A 164 -22.77 2.96 -10.10
CA LYS A 164 -22.89 2.91 -8.63
C LYS A 164 -22.03 3.99 -7.99
#